data_10708acff88851bca10e7b6e337e3a66
#
_entry.id   10708acff88851bca10e7b6e337e3a66
#
_cell.length_a   1.000
_cell.length_b   1.000
_cell.length_c   1.000
_cell.angle_alpha   90.00
_cell.angle_beta   90.00
_cell.angle_gamma   90.00
#
_symmetry.space_group_name_H-M   'P 1'
#
loop_
_entity.id
_entity.type
_entity.pdbx_description
1 polymer ?
#
loop_
_entity_poly.entity_id
_entity_poly.type
_entity_poly.pdbx_seq_one_letter_code
_entity_poly.pdbx_strand_id
1 'polypeptide(L)'
;MSNLLTDGRIILKQKITKGFDHWLAAYDGAEDLRSSKYGIKTIYRGQDIEDKDTIHVVMYTPNMDVIREHMENEADLIASAGGDTDPASMSMSIASD
;
A
#
# COMPACT_ATOMS: atom_id res chain seq x y z
N MET A 1 17.83 4.77 20.27
CA MET A 1 17.31 4.73 19.95
C MET A 1 16.41 4.35 19.45
N SER A 2 15.83 4.30 19.62
CA SER A 2 14.97 3.70 19.06
C SER A 2 14.17 4.32 18.14
N ASN A 3 14.30 4.14 16.94
CA ASN A 3 13.52 4.68 15.90
C ASN A 3 12.74 3.62 15.18
N LEU A 4 12.30 2.67 15.93
CA LEU A 4 11.59 1.53 15.35
C LEU A 4 10.34 1.95 14.62
N LEU A 5 9.72 3.06 15.04
CA LEU A 5 8.47 3.52 14.44
C LEU A 5 8.68 4.52 13.30
N THR A 6 9.93 4.91 13.03
CA THR A 6 10.20 5.90 11.99
C THR A 6 10.74 5.28 10.72
N ASP A 7 11.09 3.99 10.75
CA ASP A 7 11.68 3.31 9.61
C ASP A 7 11.20 1.87 9.66
N GLY A 8 10.33 1.49 8.77
CA GLY A 8 9.76 0.17 8.88
C GLY A 8 9.15 -0.37 7.61
N ARG A 9 8.57 -1.54 7.76
CA ARG A 9 7.85 -2.24 6.70
C ARG A 9 6.36 -2.17 6.97
N ILE A 10 5.60 -1.87 5.92
CA ILE A 10 4.15 -1.90 5.97
C ILE A 10 3.70 -3.16 5.26
N ILE A 11 2.94 -3.99 5.94
CA ILE A 11 2.38 -5.21 5.38
C ILE A 11 0.89 -4.99 5.24
N LEU A 12 0.42 -4.85 4.01
CA LEU A 12 -0.95 -4.48 3.69
C LEU A 12 -1.70 -5.62 3.04
N LYS A 13 -2.91 -5.86 3.50
CA LYS A 13 -3.86 -6.75 2.84
C LYS A 13 -5.12 -5.94 2.59
N GLN A 14 -5.62 -5.96 1.35
CA GLN A 14 -6.74 -5.10 0.97
C GLN A 14 -7.61 -5.75 -0.08
N LYS A 15 -8.90 -5.50 -0.01
CA LYS A 15 -9.83 -5.90 -1.06
C LYS A 15 -9.74 -4.92 -2.23
N ILE A 16 -9.93 -5.46 -3.44
CA ILE A 16 -9.97 -4.65 -4.65
C ILE A 16 -11.30 -4.89 -5.38
N THR A 17 -11.73 -3.91 -6.15
CA THR A 17 -13.06 -3.91 -6.77
C THR A 17 -13.05 -3.93 -8.29
N LYS A 18 -11.87 -3.82 -8.91
CA LYS A 18 -11.76 -3.71 -10.37
C LYS A 18 -10.88 -4.80 -10.99
N GLY A 19 -10.57 -5.84 -10.22
CA GLY A 19 -9.74 -6.94 -10.68
C GLY A 19 -8.26 -6.69 -10.49
N PHE A 20 -7.50 -7.78 -10.42
CA PHE A 20 -6.08 -7.70 -10.10
C PHE A 20 -5.27 -7.01 -11.19
N ASP A 21 -5.56 -7.31 -12.47
CA ASP A 21 -4.77 -6.71 -13.56
C ASP A 21 -4.91 -5.19 -13.60
N HIS A 22 -6.13 -4.69 -13.38
CA HIS A 22 -6.36 -3.25 -13.32
C HIS A 22 -5.62 -2.63 -12.14
N TRP A 23 -5.75 -3.25 -10.97
CA TRP A 23 -5.09 -2.76 -9.76
C TRP A 23 -3.57 -2.75 -9.94
N LEU A 24 -3.01 -3.86 -10.46
CA LEU A 24 -1.58 -4.00 -10.62
C LEU A 24 -0.98 -2.94 -11.53
N ALA A 25 -1.65 -2.69 -12.67
CA ALA A 25 -1.20 -1.67 -13.61
C ALA A 25 -1.21 -0.28 -12.96
N ALA A 26 -2.26 0.05 -12.24
CA ALA A 26 -2.38 1.34 -11.56
C ALA A 26 -1.37 1.45 -10.41
N TYR A 27 -1.20 0.39 -9.64
CA TYR A 27 -0.26 0.38 -8.53
C TYR A 27 1.18 0.58 -9.01
N ASP A 28 1.58 -0.19 -10.02
CA ASP A 28 2.94 -0.08 -10.57
C ASP A 28 3.15 1.28 -11.25
N GLY A 29 2.11 1.82 -11.89
CA GLY A 29 2.18 3.14 -12.51
C GLY A 29 2.39 4.27 -11.53
N ALA A 30 2.06 4.07 -10.25
CA ALA A 30 2.22 5.09 -9.21
C ALA A 30 3.49 4.89 -8.39
N GLU A 31 4.36 3.95 -8.76
CA GLU A 31 5.58 3.67 -7.99
C GLU A 31 6.49 4.90 -7.91
N ASP A 32 6.67 5.60 -9.02
CA ASP A 32 7.51 6.80 -9.05
C ASP A 32 6.96 7.88 -8.11
N LEU A 33 5.66 8.06 -8.09
CA LEU A 33 5.02 9.01 -7.19
C LEU A 33 5.30 8.64 -5.73
N ARG A 34 5.11 7.37 -5.38
CA ARG A 34 5.35 6.92 -4.02
C ARG A 34 6.81 7.11 -3.61
N SER A 35 7.75 6.75 -4.48
CA SER A 35 9.16 6.82 -4.11
C SER A 35 9.69 8.24 -4.12
N SER A 36 9.30 9.07 -5.09
CA SER A 36 9.85 10.42 -5.20
C SER A 36 9.19 11.41 -4.25
N LYS A 37 7.89 11.28 -4.04
CA LYS A 37 7.15 12.24 -3.20
C LYS A 37 7.13 11.83 -1.73
N TYR A 38 7.10 10.54 -1.45
CA TYR A 38 6.91 10.04 -0.09
C TYR A 38 8.05 9.17 0.42
N GLY A 39 8.97 8.77 -0.45
CA GLY A 39 10.04 7.86 -0.03
C GLY A 39 9.56 6.45 0.26
N ILE A 40 8.36 6.11 -0.19
CA ILE A 40 7.77 4.79 0.01
C ILE A 40 8.20 3.89 -1.15
N LYS A 41 8.73 2.72 -0.84
CA LYS A 41 9.21 1.80 -1.87
C LYS A 41 8.52 0.46 -1.72
N THR A 42 8.05 -0.09 -2.83
CA THR A 42 7.44 -1.42 -2.84
C THR A 42 8.52 -2.49 -2.74
N ILE A 43 8.36 -3.39 -1.78
CA ILE A 43 9.21 -4.57 -1.64
C ILE A 43 8.57 -5.76 -2.33
N TYR A 44 7.25 -5.89 -2.21
CA TYR A 44 6.49 -6.99 -2.79
C TYR A 44 5.05 -6.57 -2.99
N ARG A 45 4.41 -7.08 -4.05
CA ARG A 45 2.97 -6.98 -4.24
C ARG A 45 2.50 -8.24 -4.97
N GLY A 46 1.29 -8.66 -4.65
CA GLY A 46 0.74 -9.86 -5.27
C GLY A 46 -0.72 -10.06 -4.97
N GLN A 47 -1.30 -11.05 -5.64
CA GLN A 47 -2.69 -11.45 -5.48
C GLN A 47 -2.77 -12.57 -4.46
N ASP A 48 -3.80 -12.52 -3.62
CA ASP A 48 -4.02 -13.58 -2.65
C ASP A 48 -4.28 -14.90 -3.36
N ILE A 49 -3.75 -16.00 -2.82
CA ILE A 49 -3.83 -17.28 -3.47
C ILE A 49 -5.24 -17.88 -3.40
N GLU A 50 -6.04 -17.47 -2.43
CA GLU A 50 -7.38 -18.02 -2.24
C GLU A 50 -8.49 -17.05 -2.64
N ASP A 51 -8.21 -15.75 -2.67
CA ASP A 51 -9.20 -14.73 -2.99
C ASP A 51 -8.63 -13.78 -4.02
N LYS A 52 -9.06 -13.92 -5.26
CA LYS A 52 -8.54 -13.12 -6.37
C LYS A 52 -8.83 -11.63 -6.24
N ASP A 53 -9.76 -11.24 -5.39
CA ASP A 53 -10.09 -9.83 -5.15
C ASP A 53 -9.41 -9.28 -3.90
N THR A 54 -8.39 -9.96 -3.42
CA THR A 54 -7.56 -9.50 -2.30
C THR A 54 -6.11 -9.39 -2.76
N ILE A 55 -5.45 -8.31 -2.38
CA ILE A 55 -4.04 -8.10 -2.70
C ILE A 55 -3.22 -8.01 -1.42
N HIS A 56 -1.95 -8.32 -1.56
CA HIS A 56 -0.96 -8.19 -0.50
C HIS A 56 0.15 -7.29 -0.99
N VAL A 57 0.56 -6.33 -0.16
CA VAL A 57 1.66 -5.42 -0.49
C VAL A 57 2.58 -5.30 0.71
N VAL A 58 3.89 -5.34 0.45
CA VAL A 58 4.87 -5.01 1.47
C VAL A 58 5.65 -3.80 0.97
N MET A 59 5.69 -2.76 1.77
CA MET A 59 6.33 -1.51 1.40
C MET A 59 7.31 -1.07 2.49
N TYR A 60 8.37 -0.40 2.07
CA TYR A 60 9.24 0.34 2.97
C TYR A 60 8.70 1.75 3.14
N THR A 61 8.72 2.27 4.35
CA THR A 61 8.41 3.68 4.60
C THR A 61 9.47 4.29 5.52
N PRO A 62 9.86 5.55 5.28
CA PRO A 62 10.79 6.23 6.18
C PRO A 62 10.18 6.54 7.54
N ASN A 63 8.85 6.74 7.62
CA ASN A 63 8.15 6.87 8.90
C ASN A 63 6.65 6.71 8.69
N MET A 64 5.93 6.58 9.80
CA MET A 64 4.48 6.30 9.74
C MET A 64 3.64 7.49 9.30
N ASP A 65 4.09 8.70 9.59
CA ASP A 65 3.35 9.89 9.18
C ASP A 65 3.28 10.00 7.66
N VAL A 66 4.34 9.57 6.98
CA VAL A 66 4.40 9.58 5.52
C VAL A 66 3.35 8.64 4.92
N ILE A 67 3.17 7.46 5.52
CA ILE A 67 2.14 6.52 5.07
C ILE A 67 0.76 7.15 5.21
N ARG A 68 0.50 7.80 6.33
CA ARG A 68 -0.78 8.45 6.57
C ARG A 68 -1.02 9.57 5.55
N GLU A 69 -0.02 10.41 5.32
CA GLU A 69 -0.09 11.46 4.32
C GLU A 69 -0.39 10.91 2.93
N HIS A 70 0.32 9.84 2.55
CA HIS A 70 0.11 9.22 1.26
C HIS A 70 -1.33 8.75 1.10
N MET A 71 -1.87 8.06 2.08
CA MET A 71 -3.23 7.55 2.01
C MET A 71 -4.26 8.66 1.94
N GLU A 72 -4.05 9.75 2.66
CA GLU A 72 -4.97 10.88 2.63
C GLU A 72 -4.87 11.69 1.35
N ASN A 73 -3.65 12.00 0.91
CA ASN A 73 -3.44 12.84 -0.26
C ASN A 73 -3.76 12.12 -1.57
N GLU A 74 -3.57 10.81 -1.62
CA GLU A 74 -3.76 10.03 -2.83
C GLU A 74 -5.00 9.12 -2.77
N ALA A 75 -5.96 9.49 -1.94
CA ALA A 75 -7.17 8.69 -1.77
C ALA A 75 -7.91 8.47 -3.10
N ASP A 76 -7.99 9.49 -3.95
CA ASP A 76 -8.65 9.38 -5.25
C ASP A 76 -7.90 8.43 -6.17
N LEU A 77 -6.58 8.48 -6.14
CA LEU A 77 -5.74 7.59 -6.93
C LEU A 77 -5.92 6.13 -6.49
N ILE A 78 -5.93 5.91 -5.19
CA ILE A 78 -6.14 4.58 -4.61
C ILE A 78 -7.52 4.04 -5.02
N ALA A 79 -8.55 4.87 -4.94
CA ALA A 79 -9.90 4.47 -5.34
C ALA A 79 -9.98 4.16 -6.83
N SER A 80 -9.31 4.95 -7.67
CA SER A 80 -9.33 4.72 -9.12
C SER A 80 -8.57 3.45 -9.51
N ALA A 81 -7.61 3.04 -8.70
CA ALA A 81 -6.90 1.78 -8.89
C ALA A 81 -7.74 0.57 -8.51
N GLY A 82 -8.89 0.80 -7.87
CA GLY A 82 -9.77 -0.27 -7.45
C GLY A 82 -9.58 -0.72 -6.02
N GLY A 83 -8.82 0.02 -5.22
CA GLY A 83 -8.73 -0.27 -3.80
C GLY A 83 -10.08 0.00 -3.13
N ASP A 84 -10.52 -0.94 -2.29
CA ASP A 84 -11.74 -0.73 -1.52
C ASP A 84 -11.43 0.20 -0.37
N THR A 85 -12.12 1.34 -0.32
CA THR A 85 -11.85 2.37 0.68
C THR A 85 -12.51 2.12 2.02
N ASP A 86 -13.30 1.04 2.14
CA ASP A 86 -13.89 0.66 3.42
C ASP A 86 -12.78 0.18 4.36
N PRO A 87 -12.58 0.83 5.52
CA PRO A 87 -11.54 0.40 6.46
C PRO A 87 -11.64 -1.07 6.87
N ALA A 88 -12.84 -1.64 6.85
CA ALA A 88 -13.05 -3.04 7.22
C ALA A 88 -12.46 -4.00 6.19
N SER A 89 -12.22 -3.55 4.97
CA SER A 89 -11.68 -4.39 3.90
C SER A 89 -10.15 -4.40 3.88
N MET A 90 -9.51 -3.64 4.76
CA MET A 90 -8.06 -3.47 4.75
C MET A 90 -7.47 -3.87 6.09
N SER A 91 -6.36 -4.57 6.03
CA SER A 91 -5.56 -4.92 7.21
C SER A 91 -4.13 -4.46 6.98
N MET A 92 -3.57 -3.77 7.94
CA MET A 92 -2.21 -3.25 7.81
C MET A 92 -1.43 -3.55 9.07
N SER A 93 -0.26 -4.17 8.90
CA SER A 93 0.67 -4.44 10.00
C SER A 93 1.95 -3.66 9.76
N ILE A 94 2.61 -3.30 10.84
CA ILE A 94 3.85 -2.54 10.80
C ILE A 94 4.93 -3.35 11.46
N ALA A 95 6.06 -3.47 10.77
CA ALA A 95 7.19 -4.23 11.31
C ALA A 95 8.48 -3.48 11.03
N SER A 96 9.49 -3.75 11.83
CA SER A 96 10.84 -3.20 11.60
C SER A 96 11.84 -4.34 11.53
N ASP A 97 12.96 -4.05 10.94
CA ASP A 97 14.04 -5.04 10.84
C ASP A 97 14.61 -5.39 12.20
#